data_a905d482c8a29350422e9b8065a59513
#
_entry.id   a905d482c8a29350422e9b8065a59513
#
_cell.length_a   1.000
_cell.length_b   1.000
_cell.length_c   1.000
_cell.angle_alpha   90.00
_cell.angle_beta   90.00
_cell.angle_gamma   90.00
#
_symmetry.space_group_name_H-M   'P 1'
#
loop_
_entity.id
_entity.type
_entity.pdbx_description
1 polymer ?
#
loop_
_entity_poly.entity_id
_entity_poly.type
_entity_poly.pdbx_seq_one_letter_code
_entity_poly.pdbx_strand_id
1 'polypeptide(L)'
;MSTSTLTLWGGVCYDASSSVTRVRDISLDAQYQYSGPENMLSVQATTTRERQHYDAALVGPNAGFDNASNALRWSQARVAYQYHNRYGASLAAFASSGSADTQLYASNTNPVPDTRGTIVDLNYLPHPQVKLGLTYVAYSKFNGSSRNYDASGTFKNRNARDNNTLSLYVWAAY
;
A
#
# COMPACT_ATOMS: atom_id res chain seq x y z
N MET A 1 -20.35 -21.17 18.74
CA MET A 1 -20.16 -21.79 17.43
C MET A 1 -19.05 -21.02 16.74
N SER A 2 -18.03 -21.65 16.22
CA SER A 2 -16.93 -20.96 15.49
C SER A 2 -17.11 -21.20 13.99
N THR A 3 -16.79 -20.19 13.21
CA THR A 3 -16.85 -20.26 11.74
C THR A 3 -15.51 -19.83 11.14
N SER A 4 -15.15 -20.43 10.02
CA SER A 4 -13.99 -20.00 9.23
C SER A 4 -14.39 -19.86 7.76
N THR A 5 -13.89 -18.81 7.11
CA THR A 5 -14.17 -18.50 5.72
C THR A 5 -12.88 -18.17 5.00
N LEU A 6 -12.69 -18.74 3.81
CA LEU A 6 -11.64 -18.37 2.86
C LEU A 6 -12.32 -17.73 1.64
N THR A 7 -11.88 -16.55 1.27
CA THR A 7 -12.38 -15.83 0.10
C THR A 7 -11.21 -15.48 -0.82
N LEU A 8 -11.37 -15.77 -2.10
CA LEU A 8 -10.40 -15.43 -3.15
C LEU A 8 -11.10 -14.53 -4.18
N TRP A 9 -10.44 -13.45 -4.54
CA TRP A 9 -10.92 -12.50 -5.55
C TRP A 9 -9.82 -12.24 -6.57
N GLY A 10 -10.22 -12.16 -7.82
CA GLY A 10 -9.35 -11.73 -8.91
C GLY A 10 -10.11 -10.81 -9.85
N GLY A 11 -9.48 -9.74 -10.30
CA GLY A 11 -10.11 -8.78 -11.20
C GLY A 11 -9.12 -8.22 -12.21
N VAL A 12 -9.63 -7.82 -13.35
CA VAL A 12 -8.92 -7.06 -14.39
C VAL A 12 -9.72 -5.79 -14.62
N CYS A 13 -9.11 -4.64 -14.31
CA CYS A 13 -9.68 -3.34 -14.61
C CYS A 13 -8.95 -2.75 -15.84
N TYR A 14 -9.73 -2.19 -16.75
CA TYR A 14 -9.23 -1.37 -17.84
C TYR A 14 -9.73 0.04 -17.61
N ASP A 15 -8.82 0.97 -17.42
CA ASP A 15 -9.14 2.39 -17.46
C ASP A 15 -8.52 3.01 -18.71
N ALA A 16 -9.36 3.56 -19.57
CA ALA A 16 -8.97 4.34 -20.74
C ALA A 16 -9.15 5.83 -20.41
N SER A 17 -8.46 6.32 -19.39
CA SER A 17 -8.64 7.67 -18.87
C SER A 17 -8.19 8.79 -19.81
N SER A 18 -7.38 8.48 -20.83
CA SER A 18 -7.03 9.44 -21.89
C SER A 18 -6.60 8.75 -23.17
N SER A 19 -6.68 9.45 -24.31
CA SER A 19 -6.10 9.03 -25.59
C SER A 19 -4.57 8.88 -25.54
N VAL A 20 -3.95 9.21 -24.43
CA VAL A 20 -2.51 9.41 -24.25
C VAL A 20 -1.88 8.30 -23.42
N THR A 21 -2.63 7.66 -22.51
CA THR A 21 -2.13 6.60 -21.63
C THR A 21 -3.16 5.49 -21.50
N ARG A 22 -2.73 4.24 -21.65
CA ARG A 22 -3.55 3.07 -21.39
C ARG A 22 -3.03 2.40 -20.12
N VAL A 23 -3.93 2.15 -19.16
CA VAL A 23 -3.64 1.46 -17.91
C VAL A 23 -4.38 0.13 -17.89
N ARG A 24 -3.70 -0.92 -17.45
CA ARG A 24 -4.27 -2.24 -17.22
C ARG A 24 -3.86 -2.77 -15.88
N ASP A 25 -4.84 -3.09 -15.05
CA ASP A 25 -4.65 -3.65 -13.72
C ASP A 25 -5.12 -5.10 -13.66
N ILE A 26 -4.35 -5.91 -12.96
CA ILE A 26 -4.71 -7.28 -12.58
C ILE A 26 -4.47 -7.40 -11.09
N SER A 27 -5.52 -7.75 -10.34
CA SER A 27 -5.46 -7.95 -8.90
C SER A 27 -5.81 -9.39 -8.52
N LEU A 28 -5.18 -9.85 -7.46
CA LEU A 28 -5.50 -11.10 -6.78
C LEU A 28 -5.59 -10.81 -5.28
N ASP A 29 -6.71 -11.17 -4.69
CA ASP A 29 -7.02 -10.99 -3.28
C ASP A 29 -7.37 -12.33 -2.64
N ALA A 30 -6.86 -12.56 -1.43
CA ALA A 30 -7.18 -13.71 -0.61
C ALA A 30 -7.48 -13.28 0.82
N GLN A 31 -8.54 -13.82 1.40
CA GLN A 31 -8.91 -13.58 2.79
C GLN A 31 -9.29 -14.87 3.47
N TYR A 32 -8.76 -15.07 4.67
CA TYR A 32 -9.21 -16.09 5.61
C TYR A 32 -9.72 -15.42 6.87
N GLN A 33 -10.88 -15.82 7.35
CA GLN A 33 -11.47 -15.33 8.59
C GLN A 33 -11.93 -16.49 9.46
N TYR A 34 -11.55 -16.42 10.71
CA TYR A 34 -12.05 -17.30 11.79
C TYR A 34 -12.81 -16.42 12.79
N SER A 35 -14.04 -16.83 13.12
CA SER A 35 -14.87 -16.18 14.13
C SER A 35 -15.29 -17.18 15.20
N GLY A 36 -14.81 -17.00 16.42
CA GLY A 36 -15.18 -17.73 17.61
C GLY A 36 -16.12 -16.91 18.49
N PRO A 37 -16.55 -17.45 19.65
CA PRO A 37 -17.45 -16.75 20.56
C PRO A 37 -16.89 -15.43 21.09
N GLU A 38 -15.59 -15.35 21.29
CA GLU A 38 -14.92 -14.21 21.91
C GLU A 38 -13.79 -13.63 21.03
N ASN A 39 -13.40 -14.35 19.98
CA ASN A 39 -12.21 -14.06 19.20
C ASN A 39 -12.53 -14.02 17.72
N MET A 40 -11.92 -13.08 17.01
CA MET A 40 -11.90 -13.05 15.55
C MET A 40 -10.46 -12.92 15.08
N LEU A 41 -10.08 -13.78 14.13
CA LEU A 41 -8.81 -13.70 13.41
C LEU A 41 -9.11 -13.47 11.93
N SER A 42 -8.45 -12.50 11.34
CA SER A 42 -8.50 -12.25 9.89
C SER A 42 -7.10 -12.21 9.33
N VAL A 43 -6.88 -12.92 8.22
CA VAL A 43 -5.65 -12.89 7.44
C VAL A 43 -6.03 -12.48 6.03
N GLN A 44 -5.37 -11.47 5.50
CA GLN A 44 -5.64 -10.91 4.16
C GLN A 44 -4.32 -10.79 3.39
N ALA A 45 -4.37 -11.06 2.10
CA ALA A 45 -3.26 -10.81 1.19
C ALA A 45 -3.80 -10.30 -0.15
N THR A 46 -3.19 -9.25 -0.65
CA THR A 46 -3.53 -8.60 -1.92
C THR A 46 -2.28 -8.40 -2.73
N THR A 47 -2.34 -8.65 -4.03
CA THR A 47 -1.31 -8.24 -4.98
C THR A 47 -1.97 -7.68 -6.23
N THR A 48 -1.52 -6.51 -6.66
CA THR A 48 -1.97 -5.83 -7.88
C THR A 48 -0.78 -5.61 -8.78
N ARG A 49 -0.95 -5.87 -10.06
CA ARG A 49 0.00 -5.52 -11.10
C ARG A 49 -0.67 -4.58 -12.08
N GLU A 50 -0.11 -3.39 -12.21
CA GLU A 50 -0.48 -2.38 -13.17
C GLU A 50 0.53 -2.37 -14.32
N ARG A 51 0.06 -2.21 -15.54
CA ARG A 51 0.86 -1.94 -16.72
C ARG A 51 0.33 -0.70 -17.41
N GLN A 52 1.21 0.27 -17.59
CA GLN A 52 0.95 1.54 -18.25
C GLN A 52 1.60 1.55 -19.62
N HIS A 53 0.90 2.02 -20.65
CA HIS A 53 1.42 2.25 -21.98
C HIS A 53 1.22 3.71 -22.35
N TYR A 54 2.26 4.35 -22.82
CA TYR A 54 2.27 5.76 -23.14
C TYR A 54 2.25 5.98 -24.66
N ASP A 55 1.65 7.11 -25.08
CA ASP A 55 1.73 7.55 -26.46
C ASP A 55 3.20 7.84 -26.82
N ALA A 56 3.60 7.49 -28.06
CA ALA A 56 4.97 7.69 -28.54
C ALA A 56 5.43 9.16 -28.48
N ALA A 57 4.50 10.11 -28.57
CA ALA A 57 4.81 11.54 -28.47
C ALA A 57 5.26 11.97 -27.06
N LEU A 58 4.98 11.16 -26.04
CA LEU A 58 5.35 11.41 -24.64
C LEU A 58 6.58 10.63 -24.18
N VAL A 59 7.18 9.85 -25.06
CA VAL A 59 8.32 8.98 -24.74
C VAL A 59 9.58 9.56 -25.35
N GLY A 60 10.60 9.76 -24.54
CA GLY A 60 11.90 10.23 -24.96
C GLY A 60 12.47 11.34 -24.06
N PRO A 61 13.65 11.84 -24.38
CA PRO A 61 14.29 12.90 -23.62
C PRO A 61 13.41 14.14 -23.53
N ASN A 62 13.08 14.59 -22.32
CA ASN A 62 12.21 15.74 -22.01
C ASN A 62 10.74 15.60 -22.46
N ALA A 63 10.29 14.38 -22.77
CA ALA A 63 8.92 14.12 -23.23
C ALA A 63 7.97 13.65 -22.14
N GLY A 64 8.45 13.36 -20.92
CA GLY A 64 7.66 12.97 -19.75
C GLY A 64 7.91 11.54 -19.29
N PHE A 65 8.29 10.62 -20.17
CA PHE A 65 8.59 9.22 -19.84
C PHE A 65 9.83 8.73 -20.59
N ASP A 66 10.65 7.91 -19.93
CA ASP A 66 11.78 7.24 -20.60
C ASP A 66 11.30 6.01 -21.37
N ASN A 67 10.27 5.33 -20.87
CA ASN A 67 9.81 4.05 -21.37
C ASN A 67 8.46 4.18 -22.09
N ALA A 68 8.27 3.46 -23.20
CA ALA A 68 6.96 3.34 -23.84
C ALA A 68 5.93 2.58 -23.00
N SER A 69 6.39 1.83 -22.00
CA SER A 69 5.52 1.21 -21.00
C SER A 69 6.23 1.05 -19.67
N ASN A 70 5.50 1.32 -18.58
CA ASN A 70 5.95 1.06 -17.22
C ASN A 70 5.06 0.01 -16.56
N ALA A 71 5.63 -0.71 -15.61
CA ALA A 71 4.90 -1.65 -14.77
C ALA A 71 5.04 -1.22 -13.32
N LEU A 72 3.93 -1.33 -12.56
CA LEU A 72 3.89 -1.16 -11.12
C LEU A 72 3.32 -2.43 -10.49
N ARG A 73 3.89 -2.86 -9.41
CA ARG A 73 3.37 -3.94 -8.57
C ARG A 73 3.20 -3.44 -7.16
N TRP A 74 2.03 -3.68 -6.58
CA TRP A 74 1.76 -3.46 -5.19
C TRP A 74 1.34 -4.76 -4.52
N SER A 75 1.79 -5.00 -3.31
CA SER A 75 1.43 -6.19 -2.53
C SER A 75 1.31 -5.83 -1.06
N GLN A 76 0.34 -6.42 -0.38
CA GLN A 76 0.12 -6.27 1.05
C GLN A 76 -0.30 -7.61 1.65
N ALA A 77 0.18 -7.90 2.85
CA ALA A 77 -0.33 -8.96 3.70
C ALA A 77 -0.65 -8.39 5.07
N ARG A 78 -1.77 -8.79 5.66
CA ARG A 78 -2.23 -8.32 6.97
C ARG A 78 -2.76 -9.50 7.78
N VAL A 79 -2.43 -9.51 9.06
CA VAL A 79 -3.10 -10.32 10.07
C VAL A 79 -3.74 -9.39 11.09
N ALA A 80 -4.99 -9.64 11.47
CA ALA A 80 -5.72 -8.87 12.45
C ALA A 80 -6.39 -9.82 13.44
N TYR A 81 -6.32 -9.50 14.70
CA TYR A 81 -6.92 -10.25 15.79
C TYR A 81 -7.77 -9.33 16.62
N GLN A 82 -8.98 -9.78 16.98
CA GLN A 82 -9.90 -9.09 17.86
C GLN A 82 -10.29 -10.00 19.01
N TYR A 83 -10.27 -9.44 20.22
CA TYR A 83 -10.63 -10.11 21.46
C TYR A 83 -11.82 -9.44 22.12
N HIS A 84 -12.84 -10.25 22.47
CA HIS A 84 -14.09 -9.83 23.10
C HIS A 84 -14.81 -8.67 22.40
N ASN A 85 -14.61 -8.51 21.09
CA ASN A 85 -15.11 -7.35 20.32
C ASN A 85 -14.70 -5.99 20.91
N ARG A 86 -13.69 -5.99 21.77
CA ARG A 86 -13.26 -4.81 22.54
C ARG A 86 -11.82 -4.40 22.26
N TYR A 87 -10.92 -5.34 22.12
CA TYR A 87 -9.51 -5.10 21.88
C TYR A 87 -9.09 -5.67 20.54
N GLY A 88 -8.45 -4.88 19.73
CA GLY A 88 -7.96 -5.33 18.44
C GLY A 88 -6.50 -4.95 18.23
N ALA A 89 -5.79 -5.83 17.54
CA ALA A 89 -4.44 -5.59 17.07
C ALA A 89 -4.29 -6.10 15.64
N SER A 90 -3.54 -5.40 14.81
CA SER A 90 -3.16 -5.91 13.51
C SER A 90 -1.73 -5.56 13.14
N LEU A 91 -1.14 -6.44 12.34
CA LEU A 91 0.16 -6.25 11.71
C LEU A 91 0.00 -6.43 10.20
N ALA A 92 0.51 -5.49 9.44
CA ALA A 92 0.58 -5.59 7.99
C ALA A 92 1.98 -5.31 7.48
N ALA A 93 2.36 -5.96 6.37
CA ALA A 93 3.52 -5.63 5.58
C ALA A 93 3.07 -5.25 4.17
N PHE A 94 3.66 -4.21 3.60
CA PHE A 94 3.36 -3.77 2.25
C PHE A 94 4.64 -3.50 1.45
N ALA A 95 4.53 -3.67 0.14
CA ALA A 95 5.60 -3.37 -0.80
C ALA A 95 5.02 -2.89 -2.12
N SER A 96 5.60 -1.83 -2.67
CA SER A 96 5.47 -1.47 -4.08
C SER A 96 6.81 -1.63 -4.78
N SER A 97 6.78 -1.94 -6.08
CA SER A 97 7.95 -1.98 -6.95
C SER A 97 7.51 -1.69 -8.38
N GLY A 98 8.38 -1.08 -9.18
CA GLY A 98 8.01 -0.73 -10.54
C GLY A 98 9.21 -0.52 -11.45
N SER A 99 8.92 -0.22 -12.71
CA SER A 99 9.93 0.10 -13.72
C SER A 99 10.73 1.34 -13.33
N ALA A 100 12.00 1.34 -13.65
CA ALA A 100 12.81 2.55 -13.54
C ALA A 100 12.43 3.51 -14.68
N ASP A 101 12.27 4.81 -14.33
CA ASP A 101 11.97 5.87 -15.29
C ASP A 101 12.49 7.19 -14.73
N THR A 102 13.53 7.77 -15.37
CA THR A 102 14.21 8.96 -14.84
C THR A 102 13.39 10.23 -15.02
N GLN A 103 12.46 10.24 -15.95
CA GLN A 103 11.54 11.37 -16.18
C GLN A 103 10.42 11.34 -15.13
N LEU A 104 9.78 10.18 -14.98
CA LEU A 104 8.66 10.02 -14.06
C LEU A 104 9.09 10.15 -12.59
N TYR A 105 10.28 9.64 -12.23
CA TYR A 105 10.81 9.66 -10.86
C TYR A 105 12.06 10.56 -10.74
N ALA A 106 12.07 11.70 -11.43
CA ALA A 106 13.22 12.61 -11.50
C ALA A 106 13.69 13.14 -10.13
N SER A 107 12.79 13.23 -9.15
CA SER A 107 13.13 13.67 -7.80
C SER A 107 13.71 12.57 -6.90
N ASN A 108 13.67 11.31 -7.34
CA ASN A 108 14.16 10.19 -6.54
C ASN A 108 15.67 9.98 -6.77
N THR A 109 16.40 9.63 -5.72
CA THR A 109 17.81 9.23 -5.83
C THR A 109 17.97 7.97 -6.72
N ASN A 110 17.04 7.02 -6.60
CA ASN A 110 16.90 5.92 -7.53
C ASN A 110 15.60 6.15 -8.31
N PRO A 111 15.60 6.12 -9.64
CA PRO A 111 14.44 6.46 -10.46
C PRO A 111 13.40 5.32 -10.50
N VAL A 112 13.00 4.81 -9.33
CA VAL A 112 12.02 3.72 -9.17
C VAL A 112 11.01 4.07 -8.06
N PRO A 113 9.76 3.57 -8.14
CA PRO A 113 8.72 3.84 -7.14
C PRO A 113 8.78 2.91 -5.92
N ASP A 114 9.86 2.16 -5.76
CA ASP A 114 9.94 1.10 -4.76
C ASP A 114 9.75 1.63 -3.34
N THR A 115 8.73 1.13 -2.66
CA THR A 115 8.45 1.50 -1.26
C THR A 115 8.07 0.24 -0.48
N ARG A 116 8.57 0.11 0.75
CA ARG A 116 8.28 -1.03 1.63
C ARG A 116 8.12 -0.56 3.07
N GLY A 117 7.22 -1.20 3.77
CA GLY A 117 7.00 -0.87 5.17
C GLY A 117 6.14 -1.89 5.89
N THR A 118 5.92 -1.59 7.15
CA THR A 118 5.03 -2.33 8.05
C THR A 118 4.04 -1.37 8.69
N ILE A 119 2.87 -1.87 9.02
CA ILE A 119 1.81 -1.13 9.72
C ILE A 119 1.44 -1.94 10.96
N VAL A 120 1.48 -1.30 12.10
CA VAL A 120 0.92 -1.83 13.35
C VAL A 120 -0.29 -1.00 13.70
N ASP A 121 -1.40 -1.66 13.97
CA ASP A 121 -2.64 -0.99 14.39
C ASP A 121 -3.12 -1.63 15.69
N LEU A 122 -3.46 -0.79 16.65
CA LEU A 122 -4.07 -1.17 17.91
C LEU A 122 -5.40 -0.44 18.06
N ASN A 123 -6.43 -1.12 18.50
CA ASN A 123 -7.71 -0.49 18.71
C ASN A 123 -8.40 -0.98 19.99
N TYR A 124 -9.19 -0.09 20.57
CA TYR A 124 -9.98 -0.32 21.76
C TYR A 124 -11.38 0.25 21.59
N LEU A 125 -12.39 -0.55 21.88
CA LEU A 125 -13.80 -0.17 21.87
C LEU A 125 -14.30 -0.06 23.31
N PRO A 126 -14.23 1.12 23.95
CA PRO A 126 -14.80 1.33 25.28
C PRO A 126 -16.31 1.15 25.29
N HIS A 127 -16.98 1.47 24.19
CA HIS A 127 -18.40 1.32 23.95
C HIS A 127 -18.63 0.82 22.51
N PRO A 128 -19.69 0.07 22.20
CA PRO A 128 -19.98 -0.40 20.83
C PRO A 128 -20.01 0.71 19.77
N GLN A 129 -20.32 1.92 20.18
CA GLN A 129 -20.40 3.10 19.31
C GLN A 129 -19.11 3.96 19.30
N VAL A 130 -18.07 3.59 20.05
CA VAL A 130 -16.83 4.37 20.14
C VAL A 130 -15.64 3.46 19.93
N LYS A 131 -14.77 3.81 18.98
CA LYS A 131 -13.50 3.13 18.74
C LYS A 131 -12.36 4.13 18.86
N LEU A 132 -11.40 3.78 19.68
CA LEU A 132 -10.10 4.47 19.78
C LEU A 132 -9.07 3.64 19.05
N GLY A 133 -8.20 4.28 18.30
CA GLY A 133 -7.17 3.56 17.55
C GLY A 133 -5.84 4.29 17.51
N LEU A 134 -4.78 3.49 17.43
CA LEU A 134 -3.40 3.90 17.29
C LEU A 134 -2.81 3.13 16.12
N THR A 135 -2.32 3.84 15.10
CA THR A 135 -1.67 3.25 13.93
C THR A 135 -0.24 3.77 13.83
N TYR A 136 0.71 2.87 13.69
CA TYR A 136 2.10 3.19 13.38
C TYR A 136 2.50 2.59 12.04
N VAL A 137 3.00 3.45 11.13
CA VAL A 137 3.55 3.06 9.83
C VAL A 137 5.06 3.25 9.86
N ALA A 138 5.80 2.17 9.59
CA ALA A 138 7.25 2.18 9.52
C ALA A 138 7.73 1.85 8.11
N TYR A 139 8.55 2.73 7.53
CA TYR A 139 9.12 2.55 6.20
C TYR A 139 10.54 2.01 6.27
N SER A 140 10.81 0.89 5.60
CA SER A 140 12.16 0.34 5.40
C SER A 140 12.78 0.76 4.06
N LYS A 141 11.96 1.11 3.07
CA LYS A 141 12.33 1.68 1.78
C LYS A 141 11.27 2.71 1.37
N PHE A 142 11.67 3.82 0.79
CA PHE A 142 10.77 4.87 0.31
C PHE A 142 11.33 5.46 -1.00
N ASN A 143 10.49 5.54 -2.04
CA ASN A 143 10.88 6.08 -3.34
C ASN A 143 12.24 5.56 -3.84
N GLY A 144 12.40 4.24 -3.89
CA GLY A 144 13.58 3.60 -4.44
C GLY A 144 14.76 3.45 -3.49
N SER A 145 14.75 4.06 -2.28
CA SER A 145 15.91 4.03 -1.39
C SER A 145 15.53 3.88 0.08
N SER A 146 16.42 3.27 0.88
CA SER A 146 16.32 3.25 2.34
C SER A 146 16.99 4.47 2.99
N ARG A 147 17.96 5.06 2.30
CA ARG A 147 18.69 6.25 2.74
C ARG A 147 18.72 7.27 1.63
N ASN A 148 18.62 8.56 2.01
CA ASN A 148 18.72 9.68 1.08
C ASN A 148 17.87 9.47 -0.18
N TYR A 149 16.57 9.26 -0.01
CA TYR A 149 15.66 8.90 -1.11
C TYR A 149 15.33 10.08 -2.05
N ASP A 150 15.50 11.32 -1.61
CA ASP A 150 15.19 12.55 -2.37
C ASP A 150 16.45 13.13 -2.99
N ALA A 151 16.52 13.15 -4.31
CA ALA A 151 17.60 13.76 -5.08
C ALA A 151 17.34 15.25 -5.39
N SER A 152 16.11 15.75 -5.23
CA SER A 152 15.73 17.13 -5.60
C SER A 152 16.41 18.21 -4.76
N GLY A 153 16.96 17.82 -3.65
CA GLY A 153 17.63 18.72 -2.72
C GLY A 153 16.71 19.47 -1.77
N THR A 154 15.40 19.37 -1.92
CA THR A 154 14.41 19.98 -1.00
C THR A 154 14.43 19.27 0.35
N PHE A 155 14.62 17.96 0.36
CA PHE A 155 14.67 17.10 1.55
C PHE A 155 15.96 16.28 1.58
N LYS A 156 17.10 16.93 1.35
CA LYS A 156 18.42 16.28 1.38
C LYS A 156 18.62 15.47 2.66
N ASN A 157 19.17 14.27 2.48
CA ASN A 157 19.50 13.33 3.56
C ASN A 157 18.32 12.69 4.28
N ARG A 158 17.08 12.81 3.78
CA ARG A 158 15.96 12.06 4.34
C ARG A 158 16.07 10.57 4.03
N ASN A 159 15.90 9.78 5.08
CA ASN A 159 15.85 8.33 4.97
C ASN A 159 14.39 7.84 4.95
N ALA A 160 14.16 6.62 4.51
CA ALA A 160 12.83 6.02 4.51
C ALA A 160 12.13 6.13 5.87
N ARG A 161 12.85 5.87 6.96
CA ARG A 161 12.35 5.94 8.34
C ARG A 161 11.88 7.33 8.79
N ASP A 162 12.34 8.39 8.11
CA ASP A 162 11.96 9.78 8.46
C ASP A 162 10.52 10.09 8.00
N ASN A 163 9.89 9.17 7.25
CA ASN A 163 8.48 9.19 6.90
C ASN A 163 7.61 8.33 7.83
N ASN A 164 8.21 7.70 8.86
CA ASN A 164 7.43 6.94 9.82
C ASN A 164 6.35 7.82 10.46
N THR A 165 5.16 7.29 10.55
CA THR A 165 3.99 8.05 10.98
C THR A 165 3.30 7.35 12.14
N LEU A 166 2.97 8.10 13.17
CA LEU A 166 2.11 7.68 14.27
C LEU A 166 0.80 8.46 14.18
N SER A 167 -0.33 7.75 14.13
CA SER A 167 -1.66 8.33 14.05
C SER A 167 -2.53 7.85 15.19
N LEU A 168 -3.26 8.77 15.80
CA LEU A 168 -4.33 8.51 16.75
C LEU A 168 -5.66 8.86 16.09
N TYR A 169 -6.66 8.00 16.24
CA TYR A 169 -7.98 8.29 15.72
C TYR A 169 -9.09 7.90 16.71
N VAL A 170 -10.17 8.62 16.63
CA VAL A 170 -11.42 8.33 17.35
C VAL A 170 -12.52 8.22 16.31
N TRP A 171 -13.26 7.13 16.34
CA TRP A 171 -14.46 6.95 15.56
C TRP A 171 -15.65 6.82 16.51
N ALA A 172 -16.72 7.55 16.21
CA ALA A 172 -17.97 7.50 16.98
C ALA A 172 -19.17 7.38 16.03
N ALA A 173 -20.11 6.50 16.36
CA ALA A 173 -21.39 6.36 15.67
C ALA A 173 -22.52 6.88 16.59
N TYR A 174 -23.51 7.52 16.03
CA TYR A 174 -24.69 8.04 16.73
C TYR A 174 -25.97 7.69 15.96
#